data_1ee7569a61969577bb8617c9a7af7b30
#
_entry.id   1ee7569a61969577bb8617c9a7af7b30
#
_cell.length_a   1.000
_cell.length_b   1.000
_cell.length_c   1.000
_cell.angle_alpha   90.00
_cell.angle_beta   90.00
_cell.angle_gamma   90.00
#
_symmetry.space_group_name_H-M   'P 1'
#
loop_
_entity.id
_entity.type
_entity.pdbx_description
1 polymer ?
#
loop_
_entity_poly.entity_id
_entity_poly.type
_entity_poly.pdbx_seq_one_letter_code
_entity_poly.pdbx_strand_id
1 'polypeptide(L)'
;MNPSFSHIQMVAIDCDETLLRSDNTVSEYTKGVLHRLQDKGIRITIATGRMYQTAKPVGMSLQLGNVPMILFSGGLIQELESGRKLFERTVPLDTVQQIWKIASQYGWHIQSYVDDHLLCHHQDWQSDLYECQTGAKAEFLGDSLYEIGRAHV
;
A
#
# COMPACT_ATOMS: atom_id res chain seq x y z
N MET A 1 -9.52 16.96 32.63
CA MET A 1 -8.43 17.58 31.82
C MET A 1 -8.05 16.55 30.78
N ASN A 2 -8.23 16.86 29.51
CA ASN A 2 -7.78 15.95 28.44
C ASN A 2 -6.25 15.79 28.55
N PRO A 3 -5.71 14.57 28.39
CA PRO A 3 -4.28 14.40 28.32
C PRO A 3 -3.75 15.31 27.20
N SER A 4 -2.78 16.13 27.51
CA SER A 4 -2.23 17.06 26.54
C SER A 4 -1.51 16.26 25.45
N PHE A 5 -2.00 16.31 24.23
CA PHE A 5 -1.34 15.75 23.03
C PHE A 5 -0.09 16.54 22.61
N SER A 6 0.48 17.35 23.55
CA SER A 6 1.60 18.25 23.29
C SER A 6 2.91 17.59 22.86
N HIS A 7 2.97 16.26 22.89
CA HIS A 7 4.16 15.48 22.52
C HIS A 7 4.03 14.68 21.21
N ILE A 8 2.87 14.76 20.52
CA ILE A 8 2.70 14.06 19.23
C ILE A 8 3.51 14.80 18.16
N GLN A 9 4.44 14.09 17.54
CA GLN A 9 5.29 14.61 16.47
C GLN A 9 4.95 14.02 15.10
N MET A 10 4.25 12.88 15.08
CA MET A 10 3.87 12.19 13.85
C MET A 10 2.51 11.51 14.01
N VAL A 11 1.76 11.49 12.92
CA VAL A 11 0.53 10.70 12.77
C VAL A 11 0.66 9.83 11.53
N ALA A 12 0.54 8.52 11.71
CA ALA A 12 0.44 7.55 10.61
C ALA A 12 -1.03 7.16 10.43
N ILE A 13 -1.53 7.24 9.21
CA ILE A 13 -2.94 7.08 8.89
C ILE A 13 -3.10 5.95 7.86
N ASP A 14 -3.99 5.02 8.13
CA ASP A 14 -4.38 4.01 7.16
C ASP A 14 -5.24 4.60 6.04
N CYS A 15 -5.18 3.99 4.85
CA CYS A 15 -5.89 4.48 3.67
C CYS A 15 -7.35 4.00 3.62
N ASP A 16 -7.52 2.69 3.49
CA ASP A 16 -8.79 2.10 3.12
C ASP A 16 -9.74 2.09 4.31
N GLU A 17 -11.00 2.49 4.09
CA GLU A 17 -12.03 2.60 5.14
C GLU A 17 -11.65 3.51 6.33
N THR A 18 -10.52 4.23 6.26
CA THR A 18 -10.05 5.15 7.30
C THR A 18 -9.89 6.56 6.76
N LEU A 19 -8.91 6.78 5.87
CA LEU A 19 -8.63 8.08 5.25
C LEU A 19 -9.48 8.31 4.00
N LEU A 20 -9.64 7.25 3.20
CA LEU A 20 -10.37 7.25 1.95
C LEU A 20 -11.87 7.00 2.19
N ARG A 21 -12.68 7.71 1.44
CA ARG A 21 -14.11 7.47 1.30
C ARG A 21 -14.35 6.29 0.35
N SER A 22 -15.60 5.85 0.24
CA SER A 22 -16.00 4.78 -0.68
C SER A 22 -15.76 5.10 -2.17
N ASP A 23 -15.59 6.38 -2.52
CA ASP A 23 -15.23 6.86 -3.85
C ASP A 23 -13.71 7.01 -4.05
N ASN A 24 -12.89 6.48 -3.15
CA ASN A 24 -11.44 6.60 -3.13
C ASN A 24 -10.91 8.05 -3.02
N THR A 25 -11.72 8.98 -2.53
CA THR A 25 -11.31 10.37 -2.30
C THR A 25 -11.11 10.68 -0.82
N VAL A 26 -10.30 11.70 -0.55
CA VAL A 26 -10.18 12.30 0.79
C VAL A 26 -11.04 13.55 0.87
N SER A 27 -11.86 13.69 1.91
CA SER A 27 -12.72 14.88 2.05
C SER A 27 -11.91 16.16 2.23
N GLU A 28 -12.44 17.29 1.73
CA GLU A 28 -11.80 18.61 1.93
C GLU A 28 -11.69 18.97 3.41
N TYR A 29 -12.64 18.54 4.23
CA TYR A 29 -12.56 18.69 5.68
C TYR A 29 -11.34 17.99 6.25
N THR A 30 -11.12 16.69 5.88
CA THR A 30 -9.98 15.89 6.33
C THR A 30 -8.67 16.51 5.85
N LYS A 31 -8.56 16.91 4.58
CA LYS A 31 -7.39 17.60 4.04
C LYS A 31 -7.06 18.85 4.86
N GLY A 32 -8.07 19.69 5.15
CA GLY A 32 -7.90 20.89 5.95
C GLY A 32 -7.46 20.60 7.39
N VAL A 33 -7.90 19.48 7.99
CA VAL A 33 -7.41 19.06 9.33
C VAL A 33 -5.94 18.68 9.26
N LEU A 34 -5.55 17.86 8.26
CA LEU A 34 -4.17 17.41 8.11
C LEU A 34 -3.21 18.57 7.84
N HIS A 35 -3.57 19.53 7.00
CA HIS A 35 -2.78 20.73 6.78
C HIS A 35 -2.57 21.53 8.07
N ARG A 36 -3.62 21.70 8.89
CA ARG A 36 -3.46 22.39 10.20
C ARG A 36 -2.54 21.63 11.16
N LEU A 37 -2.44 20.30 11.07
CA LEU A 37 -1.46 19.51 11.84
C LEU A 37 -0.04 19.75 11.32
N GLN A 38 0.14 19.78 9.99
CA GLN A 38 1.43 20.08 9.36
C GLN A 38 1.91 21.50 9.73
N ASP A 39 1.02 22.50 9.75
CA ASP A 39 1.32 23.87 10.19
C ASP A 39 1.81 23.92 11.65
N LYS A 40 1.41 22.96 12.48
CA LYS A 40 1.90 22.80 13.86
C LYS A 40 3.19 21.98 13.97
N GLY A 41 3.80 21.62 12.85
CA GLY A 41 5.02 20.81 12.80
C GLY A 41 4.81 19.31 13.01
N ILE A 42 3.57 18.83 13.01
CA ILE A 42 3.25 17.38 13.10
C ILE A 42 3.41 16.75 11.74
N ARG A 43 4.25 15.72 11.63
CA ARG A 43 4.43 14.96 10.39
C ARG A 43 3.25 14.04 10.17
N ILE A 44 2.74 14.01 8.94
CA ILE A 44 1.67 13.09 8.54
C ILE A 44 2.28 12.08 7.58
N THR A 45 1.97 10.80 7.77
CA THR A 45 2.36 9.74 6.84
C THR A 45 1.23 8.73 6.64
N ILE A 46 1.32 7.97 5.57
CA ILE A 46 0.41 6.88 5.23
C ILE A 46 1.02 5.56 5.71
N ALA A 47 0.18 4.71 6.32
CA ALA A 47 0.52 3.34 6.70
C ALA A 47 -0.58 2.42 6.17
N THR A 48 -0.31 1.64 5.12
CA THR A 48 -1.32 0.90 4.36
C THR A 48 -0.81 -0.45 3.89
N GLY A 49 -1.73 -1.36 3.58
CA GLY A 49 -1.44 -2.60 2.84
C GLY A 49 -1.16 -2.38 1.35
N ARG A 50 -1.46 -1.20 0.82
CA ARG A 50 -1.29 -0.88 -0.60
C ARG A 50 0.18 -0.91 -1.04
N MET A 51 0.38 -1.17 -2.35
CA MET A 51 1.65 -0.96 -3.04
C MET A 51 1.93 0.54 -3.26
N TYR A 52 3.18 0.89 -3.58
CA TYR A 52 3.57 2.29 -3.76
C TYR A 52 2.78 2.99 -4.86
N GLN A 53 2.62 2.35 -6.03
CA GLN A 53 1.92 2.92 -7.18
C GLN A 53 0.49 3.37 -6.84
N THR A 54 -0.20 2.64 -5.95
CA THR A 54 -1.60 2.94 -5.57
C THR A 54 -1.72 3.82 -4.32
N ALA A 55 -0.70 3.86 -3.47
CA ALA A 55 -0.66 4.75 -2.30
C ALA A 55 -0.15 6.16 -2.63
N LYS A 56 0.79 6.27 -3.59
CA LYS A 56 1.41 7.55 -3.98
C LYS A 56 0.39 8.63 -4.38
N PRO A 57 -0.60 8.36 -5.24
CA PRO A 57 -1.60 9.37 -5.61
C PRO A 57 -2.36 9.93 -4.40
N VAL A 58 -2.64 9.07 -3.40
CA VAL A 58 -3.31 9.49 -2.15
C VAL A 58 -2.42 10.49 -1.40
N GLY A 59 -1.16 10.12 -1.14
CA GLY A 59 -0.20 10.99 -0.44
C GLY A 59 0.05 12.32 -1.17
N MET A 60 0.16 12.27 -2.51
CA MET A 60 0.33 13.48 -3.33
C MET A 60 -0.89 14.40 -3.24
N SER A 61 -2.11 13.85 -3.22
CA SER A 61 -3.35 14.63 -3.09
C SER A 61 -3.45 15.37 -1.75
N LEU A 62 -2.73 14.92 -0.73
CA LEU A 62 -2.66 15.50 0.60
C LEU A 62 -1.49 16.48 0.78
N GLN A 63 -0.64 16.64 -0.22
CA GLN A 63 0.53 17.52 -0.20
C GLN A 63 1.45 17.26 1.01
N LEU A 64 1.69 15.97 1.30
CA LEU A 64 2.47 15.57 2.48
C LEU A 64 3.96 15.90 2.38
N GLY A 65 4.47 16.24 1.20
CA GLY A 65 5.90 16.39 0.91
C GLY A 65 6.59 15.01 0.81
N ASN A 66 7.91 15.00 0.80
CA ASN A 66 8.69 13.77 0.64
C ASN A 66 8.79 12.96 1.96
N VAL A 67 7.64 12.59 2.54
CA VAL A 67 7.59 11.78 3.76
C VAL A 67 7.75 10.28 3.44
N PRO A 68 8.35 9.48 4.36
CA PRO A 68 8.33 8.03 4.22
C PRO A 68 6.90 7.50 4.39
N MET A 69 6.43 6.68 3.47
CA MET A 69 5.19 5.91 3.60
C MET A 69 5.49 4.48 4.03
N ILE A 70 4.61 3.90 4.82
CA ILE A 70 4.65 2.51 5.26
C ILE A 70 3.69 1.72 4.36
N LEU A 71 4.21 0.80 3.57
CA LEU A 71 3.52 0.08 2.50
C LEU A 71 3.58 -1.43 2.73
N PHE A 72 2.72 -2.21 2.06
CA PHE A 72 2.62 -3.66 2.23
C PHE A 72 2.56 -4.05 3.72
N SER A 73 1.72 -3.36 4.50
CA SER A 73 1.56 -3.58 5.94
C SER A 73 2.89 -3.56 6.72
N GLY A 74 3.85 -2.76 6.26
CA GLY A 74 5.18 -2.60 6.88
C GLY A 74 6.31 -3.37 6.18
N GLY A 75 6.03 -4.08 5.10
CA GLY A 75 7.05 -4.77 4.29
C GLY A 75 7.96 -3.82 3.50
N LEU A 76 7.49 -2.59 3.22
CA LEU A 76 8.23 -1.58 2.49
C LEU A 76 8.07 -0.22 3.17
N ILE A 77 9.16 0.52 3.34
CA ILE A 77 9.12 1.95 3.67
C ILE A 77 9.77 2.71 2.51
N GLN A 78 9.01 3.60 1.89
CA GLN A 78 9.43 4.31 0.68
C GLN A 78 9.00 5.78 0.72
N GLU A 79 9.88 6.68 0.31
CA GLU A 79 9.59 8.11 0.27
C GLU A 79 8.54 8.44 -0.80
N LEU A 80 7.58 9.28 -0.45
CA LEU A 80 6.44 9.62 -1.28
C LEU A 80 6.80 10.23 -2.63
N GLU A 81 7.67 11.24 -2.63
CA GLU A 81 7.98 11.98 -3.86
C GLU A 81 9.17 11.37 -4.60
N SER A 82 10.27 11.15 -3.90
CA SER A 82 11.51 10.64 -4.50
C SER A 82 11.44 9.17 -4.92
N GLY A 83 10.52 8.39 -4.31
CA GLY A 83 10.44 6.95 -4.52
C GLY A 83 11.64 6.17 -3.94
N ARG A 84 12.49 6.82 -3.11
CA ARG A 84 13.65 6.16 -2.50
C ARG A 84 13.17 5.14 -1.46
N LYS A 85 13.53 3.87 -1.65
CA LYS A 85 13.30 2.81 -0.68
C LYS A 85 14.22 3.01 0.53
N LEU A 86 13.63 3.06 1.74
CA LEU A 86 14.35 3.19 3.01
C LEU A 86 14.47 1.85 3.74
N PHE A 87 13.50 0.99 3.57
CA PHE A 87 13.43 -0.35 4.13
C PHE A 87 12.62 -1.24 3.19
N GLU A 88 13.06 -2.48 2.99
CA GLU A 88 12.31 -3.48 2.23
C GLU A 88 12.55 -4.85 2.84
N ARG A 89 11.46 -5.57 3.06
CA ARG A 89 11.48 -6.97 3.50
C ARG A 89 10.47 -7.75 2.68
N THR A 90 10.97 -8.61 1.82
CA THR A 90 10.17 -9.51 1.00
C THR A 90 9.97 -10.85 1.70
N VAL A 91 8.98 -11.62 1.27
CA VAL A 91 8.81 -13.01 1.66
C VAL A 91 9.90 -13.84 0.98
N PRO A 92 10.59 -14.77 1.68
CA PRO A 92 11.58 -15.67 1.07
C PRO A 92 10.96 -16.49 -0.05
N LEU A 93 11.72 -16.73 -1.12
CA LEU A 93 11.24 -17.40 -2.32
C LEU A 93 10.65 -18.80 -2.06
N ASP A 94 11.30 -19.59 -1.23
CA ASP A 94 10.82 -20.92 -0.83
C ASP A 94 9.45 -20.86 -0.15
N THR A 95 9.24 -19.84 0.68
CA THR A 95 7.96 -19.57 1.33
C THR A 95 6.90 -19.13 0.33
N VAL A 96 7.24 -18.23 -0.60
CA VAL A 96 6.35 -17.80 -1.67
C VAL A 96 5.90 -18.99 -2.51
N GLN A 97 6.83 -19.86 -2.92
CA GLN A 97 6.54 -21.06 -3.68
C GLN A 97 5.62 -22.03 -2.94
N GLN A 98 5.79 -22.20 -1.63
CA GLN A 98 4.88 -23.00 -0.80
C GLN A 98 3.47 -22.40 -0.75
N ILE A 99 3.36 -21.08 -0.58
CA ILE A 99 2.07 -20.37 -0.57
C ILE A 99 1.35 -20.57 -1.90
N TRP A 100 2.04 -20.38 -3.03
CA TRP A 100 1.46 -20.57 -4.36
C TRP A 100 1.00 -22.01 -4.60
N LYS A 101 1.81 -22.99 -4.18
CA LYS A 101 1.45 -24.41 -4.30
C LYS A 101 0.16 -24.70 -3.52
N ILE A 102 0.03 -24.19 -2.29
CA ILE A 102 -1.17 -24.39 -1.48
C ILE A 102 -2.36 -23.69 -2.16
N ALA A 103 -2.21 -22.41 -2.55
CA ALA A 103 -3.28 -21.67 -3.21
C ALA A 103 -3.78 -22.38 -4.48
N SER A 104 -2.88 -22.87 -5.31
CA SER A 104 -3.22 -23.65 -6.51
C SER A 104 -3.99 -24.93 -6.19
N GLN A 105 -3.59 -25.66 -5.15
CA GLN A 105 -4.27 -26.92 -4.75
C GLN A 105 -5.73 -26.69 -4.32
N TYR A 106 -6.01 -25.53 -3.69
CA TYR A 106 -7.34 -25.19 -3.21
C TYR A 106 -8.13 -24.28 -4.16
N GLY A 107 -7.57 -23.89 -5.30
CA GLY A 107 -8.20 -22.96 -6.23
C GLY A 107 -8.38 -21.55 -5.65
N TRP A 108 -7.51 -21.14 -4.73
CA TRP A 108 -7.58 -19.80 -4.13
C TRP A 108 -6.96 -18.76 -5.05
N HIS A 109 -7.58 -17.59 -5.09
CA HIS A 109 -6.94 -16.42 -5.69
C HIS A 109 -5.69 -16.06 -4.90
N ILE A 110 -4.62 -15.76 -5.62
CA ILE A 110 -3.38 -15.23 -5.06
C ILE A 110 -2.81 -14.17 -5.99
N GLN A 111 -2.29 -13.12 -5.38
CA GLN A 111 -1.58 -12.06 -6.07
C GLN A 111 -0.23 -11.82 -5.40
N SER A 112 0.74 -11.41 -6.19
CA SER A 112 2.09 -11.12 -5.74
C SER A 112 2.53 -9.75 -6.23
N TYR A 113 3.43 -9.12 -5.52
CA TYR A 113 3.92 -7.80 -5.87
C TYR A 113 5.44 -7.84 -6.01
N VAL A 114 5.93 -7.47 -7.17
CA VAL A 114 7.35 -7.43 -7.49
C VAL A 114 7.68 -6.10 -8.14
N ASP A 115 8.61 -5.36 -7.57
CA ASP A 115 9.08 -4.07 -8.06
C ASP A 115 7.93 -3.11 -8.45
N ASP A 116 6.92 -3.04 -7.57
CA ASP A 116 5.70 -2.23 -7.72
C ASP A 116 4.76 -2.66 -8.87
N HIS A 117 4.85 -3.92 -9.32
CA HIS A 117 3.92 -4.55 -10.26
C HIS A 117 3.01 -5.54 -9.52
N LEU A 118 1.73 -5.53 -9.84
CA LEU A 118 0.75 -6.50 -9.37
C LEU A 118 0.72 -7.69 -10.34
N LEU A 119 1.08 -8.86 -9.85
CA LEU A 119 1.18 -10.07 -10.65
C LEU A 119 0.16 -11.11 -10.18
N CYS A 120 -0.62 -11.64 -11.10
CA CYS A 120 -1.63 -12.67 -10.87
C CYS A 120 -1.41 -13.85 -11.81
N HIS A 121 -1.92 -15.03 -11.45
CA HIS A 121 -1.86 -16.20 -12.31
C HIS A 121 -2.79 -16.03 -13.52
N HIS A 122 -4.07 -15.70 -13.29
CA HIS A 122 -5.08 -15.45 -14.33
C HIS A 122 -6.04 -14.36 -13.88
N GLN A 123 -6.81 -13.84 -14.83
CA GLN A 123 -7.87 -12.91 -14.53
C GLN A 123 -9.06 -13.63 -13.88
N ASP A 124 -9.56 -13.07 -12.79
CA ASP A 124 -10.74 -13.52 -12.08
C ASP A 124 -11.47 -12.33 -11.45
N TRP A 125 -12.62 -12.59 -10.81
CA TRP A 125 -13.41 -11.52 -10.21
C TRP A 125 -12.67 -10.84 -9.04
N GLN A 126 -11.75 -11.52 -8.36
CA GLN A 126 -10.94 -10.97 -7.27
C GLN A 126 -9.91 -9.97 -7.81
N SER A 127 -9.22 -10.31 -8.90
CA SER A 127 -8.29 -9.39 -9.55
C SER A 127 -9.01 -8.16 -10.11
N ASP A 128 -10.18 -8.37 -10.76
CA ASP A 128 -11.00 -7.28 -11.28
C ASP A 128 -11.50 -6.34 -10.15
N LEU A 129 -11.93 -6.92 -9.02
CA LEU A 129 -12.34 -6.16 -7.84
C LEU A 129 -11.19 -5.34 -7.27
N TYR A 130 -10.01 -5.96 -7.11
CA TYR A 130 -8.83 -5.28 -6.59
C TYR A 130 -8.38 -4.13 -7.50
N GLU A 131 -8.35 -4.33 -8.82
CA GLU A 131 -8.07 -3.26 -9.79
C GLU A 131 -9.07 -2.10 -9.66
N CYS A 132 -10.36 -2.42 -9.54
CA CYS A 132 -11.41 -1.42 -9.38
C CYS A 132 -11.25 -0.61 -8.10
N GLN A 133 -10.93 -1.27 -6.98
CA GLN A 133 -10.80 -0.62 -5.68
C GLN A 133 -9.54 0.22 -5.53
N THR A 134 -8.42 -0.23 -6.10
CA THR A 134 -7.11 0.39 -5.85
C THR A 134 -6.57 1.21 -7.01
N GLY A 135 -7.08 0.96 -8.23
CA GLY A 135 -6.54 1.52 -9.47
C GLY A 135 -5.27 0.81 -9.96
N ALA A 136 -4.81 -0.24 -9.26
CA ALA A 136 -3.71 -1.08 -9.74
C ALA A 136 -4.06 -1.72 -11.10
N LYS A 137 -3.04 -2.13 -11.84
CA LYS A 137 -3.21 -2.95 -13.05
C LYS A 137 -2.48 -4.27 -12.86
N ALA A 138 -3.22 -5.37 -12.98
CA ALA A 138 -2.67 -6.70 -12.85
C ALA A 138 -2.03 -7.16 -14.17
N GLU A 139 -0.88 -7.81 -14.05
CA GLU A 139 -0.25 -8.56 -15.10
C GLU A 139 -0.54 -10.05 -14.88
N PHE A 140 -1.02 -10.74 -15.93
CA PHE A 140 -1.41 -12.13 -15.84
C PHE A 140 -0.32 -13.01 -16.44
N LEU A 141 0.39 -13.76 -15.61
CA LEU A 141 1.60 -14.50 -15.98
C LEU A 141 1.37 -16.00 -16.21
N GLY A 142 0.18 -16.53 -15.90
CA GLY A 142 -0.04 -17.96 -15.93
C GLY A 142 0.98 -18.69 -15.05
N ASP A 143 1.46 -19.84 -15.52
CA ASP A 143 2.42 -20.66 -14.77
C ASP A 143 3.78 -19.96 -14.53
N SER A 144 4.13 -18.96 -15.32
CA SER A 144 5.36 -18.15 -15.10
C SER A 144 5.34 -17.37 -13.79
N LEU A 145 4.16 -17.19 -13.16
CA LEU A 145 4.06 -16.62 -11.81
C LEU A 145 4.90 -17.42 -10.81
N TYR A 146 5.01 -18.73 -10.97
CA TYR A 146 5.76 -19.61 -10.06
C TYR A 146 7.28 -19.53 -10.21
N GLU A 147 7.78 -18.82 -11.22
CA GLU A 147 9.21 -18.63 -11.52
C GLU A 147 9.77 -17.32 -10.97
N ILE A 148 8.94 -16.47 -10.34
CA ILE A 148 9.35 -15.17 -9.83
C ILE A 148 10.35 -15.34 -8.67
N GLY A 149 11.45 -14.56 -8.70
CA GLY A 149 12.55 -14.72 -7.75
C GLY A 149 12.32 -14.16 -6.35
N ARG A 150 11.41 -13.19 -6.17
CA ARG A 150 11.06 -12.57 -4.88
C ARG A 150 9.74 -11.81 -5.01
N ALA A 151 8.97 -11.72 -3.92
CA ALA A 151 7.71 -10.98 -3.94
C ALA A 151 7.30 -10.49 -2.55
N HIS A 152 6.44 -9.47 -2.51
CA HIS A 152 5.48 -9.26 -1.43
C HIS A 152 4.21 -10.04 -1.80
N VAL A 153 3.62 -10.78 -0.87
CA VAL A 153 2.44 -11.62 -1.08
C VAL A 153 1.37 -11.23 -0.08
#